data_15cfa61515ec3a079ca6018404cd47a3
#
_entry.id   15cfa61515ec3a079ca6018404cd47a3
#
_cell.length_a   1.000
_cell.length_b   1.000
_cell.length_c   1.000
_cell.angle_alpha   90.00
_cell.angle_beta   90.00
_cell.angle_gamma   90.00
#
_symmetry.space_group_name_H-M   'P 1'
#
loop_
_entity.id
_entity.type
_entity.pdbx_description
1 polymer ?
#
loop_
_entity_poly.entity_id
_entity_poly.type
_entity_poly.pdbx_seq_one_letter_code
_entity_poly.pdbx_strand_id
1 'polypeptide(L)'
;MHGLAVILAGRLLLPRLSLNALYVVAIATGVGWEIFEHTDFVIRQFRYGTVNQGYTGDSVLNAVSDYVFMMSGFYLARYLPTIWVAALLIGLETTATLVARDGFILEAIMLVHQFEAIEEWQLELKPDHLKN
;
A
#
# COMPACT_ATOMS: atom_id res chain seq x y z
N MET A 1 -3.38 -1.88 -5.26
CA MET A 1 -2.34 -0.99 -5.88
C MET A 1 -1.02 -1.72 -6.13
N HIS A 2 -0.55 -2.57 -5.23
CA HIS A 2 0.75 -3.26 -5.29
C HIS A 2 1.03 -3.96 -6.63
N GLY A 3 0.11 -4.81 -7.12
CA GLY A 3 0.27 -5.52 -8.39
C GLY A 3 0.37 -4.60 -9.62
N LEU A 4 -0.35 -3.48 -9.62
CA LEU A 4 -0.22 -2.44 -10.66
C LEU A 4 1.16 -1.79 -10.62
N ALA A 5 1.66 -1.47 -9.42
CA ALA A 5 2.95 -0.83 -9.22
C ALA A 5 4.11 -1.73 -9.68
N VAL A 6 4.06 -3.04 -9.35
CA VAL A 6 5.10 -4.00 -9.78
C VAL A 6 5.17 -4.11 -11.30
N ILE A 7 4.02 -4.19 -12.00
CA ILE A 7 4.03 -4.24 -13.47
C ILE A 7 4.51 -2.91 -14.06
N LEU A 8 4.07 -1.78 -13.53
CA LEU A 8 4.50 -0.46 -14.00
C LEU A 8 6.01 -0.29 -13.83
N ALA A 9 6.52 -0.55 -12.63
CA ALA A 9 7.95 -0.49 -12.35
C ALA A 9 8.76 -1.46 -13.23
N GLY A 10 8.27 -2.69 -13.37
CA GLY A 10 8.90 -3.68 -14.23
C GLY A 10 9.01 -3.23 -15.70
N ARG A 11 7.93 -2.66 -16.25
CA ARG A 11 7.93 -2.16 -17.62
C ARG A 11 8.86 -0.96 -17.84
N LEU A 12 8.96 -0.09 -16.84
CA LEU A 12 9.75 1.14 -16.95
C LEU A 12 11.23 0.93 -16.61
N LEU A 13 11.50 0.16 -15.54
CA LEU A 13 12.84 0.03 -15.00
C LEU A 13 13.55 -1.25 -15.44
N LEU A 14 12.80 -2.31 -15.70
CA LEU A 14 13.30 -3.64 -16.00
C LEU A 14 12.64 -4.24 -17.25
N PRO A 15 12.70 -3.56 -18.41
CA PRO A 15 11.93 -3.95 -19.62
C PRO A 15 12.34 -5.31 -20.19
N ARG A 16 13.46 -5.88 -19.71
CA ARG A 16 13.94 -7.21 -20.13
C ARG A 16 13.40 -8.36 -19.30
N LEU A 17 12.74 -8.08 -18.17
CA LEU A 17 12.14 -9.12 -17.35
C LEU A 17 10.88 -9.68 -18.02
N SER A 18 10.76 -11.01 -17.97
CA SER A 18 9.54 -11.67 -18.42
C SER A 18 8.38 -11.40 -17.46
N LEU A 19 7.14 -11.55 -17.97
CA LEU A 19 5.94 -11.45 -17.11
C LEU A 19 5.97 -12.46 -15.94
N ASN A 20 6.51 -13.66 -16.17
CA ASN A 20 6.64 -14.66 -15.11
C ASN A 20 7.62 -14.20 -14.01
N ALA A 21 8.71 -13.55 -14.40
CA ALA A 21 9.65 -12.97 -13.43
C ALA A 21 8.99 -11.83 -12.64
N LEU A 22 8.24 -10.95 -13.30
CA LEU A 22 7.49 -9.90 -12.62
C LEU A 22 6.41 -10.46 -11.68
N TYR A 23 5.80 -11.59 -12.06
CA TYR A 23 4.86 -12.28 -11.19
C TYR A 23 5.51 -12.80 -9.91
N VAL A 24 6.69 -13.43 -10.04
CA VAL A 24 7.47 -13.89 -8.87
C VAL A 24 7.88 -12.69 -8.00
N VAL A 25 8.29 -11.58 -8.61
CA VAL A 25 8.61 -10.34 -7.89
C VAL A 25 7.38 -9.83 -7.14
N ALA A 26 6.21 -9.81 -7.77
CA ALA A 26 4.98 -9.36 -7.11
C ALA A 26 4.63 -10.20 -5.88
N ILE A 27 4.73 -11.53 -5.99
CA ILE A 27 4.50 -12.43 -4.85
C ILE A 27 5.57 -12.21 -3.77
N ALA A 28 6.85 -12.18 -4.15
CA ALA A 28 7.95 -12.03 -3.19
C ALA A 28 7.87 -10.69 -2.43
N THR A 29 7.54 -9.61 -3.12
CA THR A 29 7.37 -8.29 -2.48
C THR A 29 6.11 -8.24 -1.61
N GLY A 30 5.01 -8.90 -2.01
CA GLY A 30 3.81 -9.03 -1.19
C GLY A 30 4.07 -9.81 0.10
N VAL A 31 4.68 -11.01 0.00
CA VAL A 31 5.07 -11.80 1.19
C VAL A 31 6.06 -11.04 2.07
N GLY A 32 7.04 -10.38 1.45
CA GLY A 32 8.02 -9.57 2.17
C GLY A 32 7.36 -8.42 2.93
N TRP A 33 6.35 -7.79 2.35
CA TRP A 33 5.58 -6.73 3.00
C TRP A 33 4.81 -7.26 4.21
N GLU A 34 4.07 -8.36 4.06
CA GLU A 34 3.32 -9.01 5.16
C GLU A 34 4.24 -9.37 6.35
N ILE A 35 5.43 -9.92 6.05
CA ILE A 35 6.41 -10.24 7.10
C ILE A 35 6.91 -8.95 7.76
N PHE A 36 7.20 -7.92 6.96
CA PHE A 36 7.75 -6.66 7.46
C PHE A 36 6.74 -5.93 8.34
N GLU A 37 5.49 -5.85 7.92
CA GLU A 37 4.45 -5.14 8.67
C GLU A 37 4.10 -5.83 10.00
N HIS A 38 4.34 -7.15 10.12
CA HIS A 38 4.20 -7.88 11.38
C HIS A 38 5.44 -7.78 12.29
N THR A 39 6.47 -7.01 11.92
CA THR A 39 7.59 -6.75 12.81
C THR A 39 7.20 -5.78 13.94
N ASP A 40 7.82 -5.97 15.11
CA ASP A 40 7.64 -5.06 16.27
C ASP A 40 7.96 -3.59 15.91
N PHE A 41 8.83 -3.37 14.94
CA PHE A 41 9.18 -2.03 14.48
C PHE A 41 7.98 -1.36 13.82
N VAL A 42 7.39 -2.00 12.82
CA VAL A 42 6.26 -1.45 12.07
C VAL A 42 5.02 -1.34 12.96
N ILE A 43 4.71 -2.39 13.75
CA ILE A 43 3.58 -2.36 14.68
C ILE A 43 3.69 -1.19 15.66
N ARG A 44 4.88 -0.93 16.21
CA ARG A 44 5.10 0.23 17.09
C ARG A 44 4.97 1.54 16.36
N GLN A 45 5.50 1.65 15.15
CA GLN A 45 5.44 2.85 14.35
C GLN A 45 3.98 3.22 14.03
N PHE A 46 3.18 2.25 13.58
CA PHE A 46 1.76 2.47 13.32
C PHE A 46 0.94 2.74 14.58
N ARG A 47 1.23 2.05 15.69
CA ARG A 47 0.50 2.21 16.96
C ARG A 47 0.71 3.55 17.63
N TYR A 48 1.93 4.08 17.59
CA TYR A 48 2.29 5.28 18.35
C TYR A 48 2.53 6.50 17.46
N GLY A 49 2.69 6.33 16.16
CA GLY A 49 3.08 7.37 15.25
C GLY A 49 2.11 7.64 14.11
N THR A 50 0.99 6.94 14.08
CA THR A 50 -0.06 7.18 13.09
C THR A 50 -1.43 7.17 13.76
N VAL A 51 -2.45 7.51 12.99
CA VAL A 51 -3.85 7.48 13.44
C VAL A 51 -4.37 6.07 13.79
N ASN A 52 -3.60 5.02 13.51
CA ASN A 52 -3.96 3.63 13.80
C ASN A 52 -3.56 3.20 15.22
N GLN A 53 -3.89 4.03 16.20
CA GLN A 53 -3.70 3.71 17.63
C GLN A 53 -4.45 2.43 17.98
N GLY A 54 -3.71 1.42 18.44
CA GLY A 54 -4.28 0.10 18.72
C GLY A 54 -4.05 -0.94 17.62
N TYR A 55 -3.31 -0.61 16.55
CA TYR A 55 -2.89 -1.59 15.55
C TYR A 55 -2.09 -2.73 16.21
N THR A 56 -2.51 -3.96 15.97
CA THR A 56 -1.93 -5.18 16.54
C THR A 56 -1.39 -6.13 15.47
N GLY A 57 -1.32 -5.68 14.23
CA GLY A 57 -1.06 -6.49 13.05
C GLY A 57 -2.36 -6.83 12.31
N ASP A 58 -2.21 -7.24 11.07
CA ASP A 58 -3.33 -7.55 10.21
C ASP A 58 -3.95 -8.91 10.54
N SER A 59 -5.26 -9.00 10.30
CA SER A 59 -5.96 -10.28 10.39
C SER A 59 -5.63 -11.15 9.16
N VAL A 60 -5.71 -12.48 9.33
CA VAL A 60 -5.53 -13.42 8.20
C VAL A 60 -6.48 -13.10 7.05
N LEU A 61 -7.70 -12.63 7.35
CA LEU A 61 -8.65 -12.25 6.30
C LEU A 61 -8.17 -11.02 5.52
N ASN A 62 -7.58 -10.04 6.19
CA ASN A 62 -7.02 -8.86 5.55
C ASN A 62 -5.84 -9.25 4.64
N ALA A 63 -4.88 -10.00 5.17
CA ALA A 63 -3.74 -10.48 4.41
C ALA A 63 -4.16 -11.28 3.16
N VAL A 64 -5.14 -12.18 3.27
CA VAL A 64 -5.69 -12.91 2.12
C VAL A 64 -6.36 -11.97 1.12
N SER A 65 -7.11 -10.97 1.59
CA SER A 65 -7.76 -9.98 0.73
C SER A 65 -6.74 -9.15 -0.04
N ASP A 66 -5.66 -8.73 0.61
CA ASP A 66 -4.57 -7.97 -0.01
C ASP A 66 -3.89 -8.76 -1.12
N TYR A 67 -3.67 -10.07 -0.90
CA TYR A 67 -3.19 -10.96 -1.94
C TYR A 67 -4.15 -11.06 -3.12
N VAL A 68 -5.44 -11.25 -2.88
CA VAL A 68 -6.46 -11.33 -3.95
C VAL A 68 -6.49 -10.03 -4.75
N PHE A 69 -6.48 -8.87 -4.08
CA PHE A 69 -6.44 -7.56 -4.75
C PHE A 69 -5.13 -7.32 -5.48
N MET A 70 -3.99 -7.71 -4.90
CA MET A 70 -2.68 -7.63 -5.55
C MET A 70 -2.67 -8.44 -6.85
N MET A 71 -3.11 -9.68 -6.79
CA MET A 71 -3.16 -10.57 -7.95
C MET A 71 -4.12 -10.05 -9.03
N SER A 72 -5.29 -9.57 -8.62
CA SER A 72 -6.27 -8.98 -9.53
C SER A 72 -5.69 -7.76 -10.25
N GLY A 73 -5.01 -6.88 -9.53
CA GLY A 73 -4.29 -5.74 -10.09
C GLY A 73 -3.18 -6.14 -11.04
N PHE A 74 -2.41 -7.18 -10.70
CA PHE A 74 -1.36 -7.71 -11.57
C PHE A 74 -1.93 -8.26 -12.88
N TYR A 75 -2.98 -9.08 -12.80
CA TYR A 75 -3.63 -9.65 -13.99
C TYR A 75 -4.28 -8.57 -14.84
N LEU A 76 -4.92 -7.57 -14.26
CA LEU A 76 -5.48 -6.44 -14.99
C LEU A 76 -4.38 -5.68 -15.72
N ALA A 77 -3.29 -5.34 -15.01
CA ALA A 77 -2.19 -4.56 -15.56
C ALA A 77 -1.48 -5.25 -16.73
N ARG A 78 -1.41 -6.60 -16.75
CA ARG A 78 -0.74 -7.30 -17.86
C ARG A 78 -1.41 -7.08 -19.23
N TYR A 79 -2.71 -6.83 -19.24
CA TYR A 79 -3.48 -6.61 -20.48
C TYR A 79 -3.60 -5.13 -20.85
N LEU A 80 -3.32 -4.23 -19.94
CA LEU A 80 -3.44 -2.80 -20.17
C LEU A 80 -2.13 -2.20 -20.72
N PRO A 81 -2.21 -1.22 -21.64
CA PRO A 81 -1.10 -0.34 -21.98
C PRO A 81 -0.52 0.34 -20.73
N THR A 82 0.79 0.60 -20.73
CA THR A 82 1.50 1.21 -19.59
C THR A 82 0.88 2.52 -19.11
N ILE A 83 0.39 3.34 -20.04
CA ILE A 83 -0.25 4.62 -19.69
C ILE A 83 -1.53 4.44 -18.86
N TRP A 84 -2.33 3.41 -19.17
CA TRP A 84 -3.54 3.11 -18.38
C TRP A 84 -3.21 2.50 -17.02
N VAL A 85 -2.14 1.70 -16.93
CA VAL A 85 -1.67 1.19 -15.64
C VAL A 85 -1.23 2.35 -14.75
N ALA A 86 -0.47 3.30 -15.31
CA ALA A 86 -0.05 4.50 -14.59
C ALA A 86 -1.26 5.36 -14.17
N ALA A 87 -2.21 5.60 -15.07
CA ALA A 87 -3.41 6.38 -14.79
C ALA A 87 -4.26 5.75 -13.68
N LEU A 88 -4.44 4.42 -13.69
CA LEU A 88 -5.15 3.69 -12.65
C LEU A 88 -4.43 3.79 -11.30
N LEU A 89 -3.10 3.61 -11.29
CA LEU A 89 -2.32 3.69 -10.06
C LEU A 89 -2.42 5.09 -9.43
N ILE A 90 -2.24 6.14 -10.24
CA ILE A 90 -2.35 7.52 -9.78
C ILE A 90 -3.78 7.82 -9.30
N GLY A 91 -4.79 7.37 -10.06
CA GLY A 91 -6.19 7.58 -9.69
C GLY A 91 -6.57 6.90 -8.37
N LEU A 92 -6.15 5.65 -8.17
CA LEU A 92 -6.39 4.91 -6.93
C LEU A 92 -5.66 5.56 -5.74
N GLU A 93 -4.39 5.93 -5.91
CA GLU A 93 -3.60 6.60 -4.87
C GLU A 93 -4.23 7.96 -4.49
N THR A 94 -4.59 8.76 -5.50
CA THR A 94 -5.25 10.05 -5.26
C THR A 94 -6.59 9.87 -4.53
N THR A 95 -7.37 8.87 -4.93
CA THR A 95 -8.66 8.59 -4.28
C THR A 95 -8.46 8.12 -2.84
N ALA A 96 -7.54 7.20 -2.59
CA ALA A 96 -7.22 6.72 -1.25
C ALA A 96 -6.75 7.88 -0.36
N THR A 97 -5.82 8.69 -0.84
CA THR A 97 -5.29 9.84 -0.11
C THR A 97 -6.37 10.88 0.20
N LEU A 98 -7.22 11.24 -0.77
CA LEU A 98 -8.20 12.31 -0.58
C LEU A 98 -9.47 11.87 0.15
N VAL A 99 -9.92 10.62 -0.07
CA VAL A 99 -11.19 10.12 0.48
C VAL A 99 -10.97 9.42 1.82
N ALA A 100 -10.01 8.50 1.87
CA ALA A 100 -9.70 7.76 3.09
C ALA A 100 -8.67 8.48 3.98
N ARG A 101 -8.00 9.51 3.45
CA ARG A 101 -6.81 10.14 4.05
C ARG A 101 -5.73 9.12 4.40
N ASP A 102 -5.68 8.10 3.55
CA ASP A 102 -4.80 6.97 3.66
C ASP A 102 -4.35 6.57 2.25
N GLY A 103 -3.09 6.25 2.07
CA GLY A 103 -2.56 5.90 0.76
C GLY A 103 -1.15 5.36 0.88
N PHE A 104 -0.72 4.58 -0.08
CA PHE A 104 0.58 3.93 -0.07
C PHE A 104 1.74 4.92 0.11
N ILE A 105 1.70 6.06 -0.58
CA ILE A 105 2.74 7.10 -0.48
C ILE A 105 2.68 7.77 0.90
N LEU A 106 1.48 8.04 1.40
CA LEU A 106 1.29 8.68 2.69
C LEU A 106 1.77 7.78 3.82
N GLU A 107 1.42 6.49 3.78
CA GLU A 107 1.90 5.49 4.74
C GLU A 107 3.42 5.35 4.69
N ALA A 108 4.02 5.27 3.50
CA ALA A 108 5.47 5.19 3.35
C ALA A 108 6.18 6.41 3.94
N ILE A 109 5.63 7.62 3.76
CA ILE A 109 6.17 8.85 4.35
C ILE A 109 6.08 8.78 5.88
N MET A 110 4.91 8.43 6.41
CA MET A 110 4.67 8.39 7.86
C MET A 110 5.46 7.26 8.56
N LEU A 111 5.77 6.17 7.82
CA LEU A 111 6.61 5.10 8.33
C LEU A 111 8.08 5.55 8.51
N VAL A 112 8.56 6.39 7.59
CA VAL A 112 9.95 6.90 7.63
C VAL A 112 10.07 8.08 8.58
N HIS A 113 9.12 9.00 8.55
CA HIS A 113 9.09 10.17 9.40
C HIS A 113 7.66 10.61 9.69
N GLN A 114 7.32 10.69 10.97
CA GLN A 114 6.01 11.11 11.43
C GLN A 114 5.88 12.62 11.35
N PHE A 115 4.97 13.09 10.50
CA PHE A 115 4.65 14.51 10.38
C PHE A 115 3.35 14.80 11.12
N GLU A 116 3.44 15.61 12.18
CA GLU A 116 2.28 16.03 13.00
C GLU A 116 1.14 16.60 12.14
N ALA A 117 1.48 17.41 11.13
CA ALA A 117 0.49 17.99 10.23
C ALA A 117 -0.30 16.95 9.40
N ILE A 118 0.35 15.84 9.03
CA ILE A 118 -0.30 14.72 8.32
C ILE A 118 -1.19 13.95 9.29
N GLU A 119 -0.68 13.67 10.49
CA GLU A 119 -1.42 12.99 11.54
C GLU A 119 -2.69 13.76 11.93
N GLU A 120 -2.58 15.05 12.20
CA GLU A 120 -3.73 15.92 12.51
C GLU A 120 -4.77 15.89 11.37
N TRP A 121 -4.31 16.03 10.12
CA TRP A 121 -5.19 15.97 8.95
C TRP A 121 -5.91 14.61 8.81
N GLN A 122 -5.22 13.50 9.09
CA GLN A 122 -5.83 12.16 9.08
C GLN A 122 -6.83 12.00 10.23
N LEU A 123 -6.51 12.52 11.43
CA LEU A 123 -7.37 12.44 12.63
C LEU A 123 -8.70 13.19 12.47
N GLU A 124 -8.76 14.22 11.63
CA GLU A 124 -10.00 14.96 11.40
C GLU A 124 -11.16 14.08 10.89
N LEU A 125 -10.86 12.97 10.15
CA LEU A 125 -11.88 12.02 9.71
C LEU A 125 -12.35 11.06 10.79
N LYS A 126 -11.61 10.92 11.89
CA LYS A 126 -12.01 10.02 12.97
C LYS A 126 -13.14 10.61 13.81
N PRO A 127 -14.10 9.79 14.22
CA PRO A 127 -15.11 10.20 15.19
C PRO A 127 -14.46 10.73 16.48
N ASP A 128 -15.07 11.73 17.11
CA ASP A 128 -14.48 12.45 18.26
C ASP A 128 -14.10 11.56 19.44
N HIS A 129 -14.79 10.43 19.64
CA HIS A 129 -14.47 9.44 20.69
C HIS A 129 -13.19 8.63 20.42
N LEU A 130 -12.60 8.73 19.24
CA LEU A 130 -11.34 8.07 18.85
C LEU A 130 -10.16 9.04 18.70
N LYS A 131 -10.37 10.34 19.01
CA LYS A 131 -9.35 11.39 18.92
C LYS A 131 -8.53 11.59 20.21
N ASN A 132 -8.77 10.75 21.24
CA ASN A 132 -8.09 10.86 22.54
C ASN A 132 -7.11 9.72 22.75
#